data_8509632b635f7f5ba090dc335ffdda84
#
_entry.id   8509632b635f7f5ba090dc335ffdda84
#
_cell.length_a   1.000
_cell.length_b   1.000
_cell.length_c   1.000
_cell.angle_alpha   90.00
_cell.angle_beta   90.00
_cell.angle_gamma   90.00
#
_symmetry.space_group_name_H-M   'P 1'
#
loop_
_entity.id
_entity.type
_entity.pdbx_description
1 polymer ?
#
loop_
_entity_poly.entity_id
_entity_poly.type
_entity_poly.pdbx_seq_one_letter_code
_entity_poly.pdbx_strand_id
1 'polypeptide(L)'
;MQQILTYAFLVIYTVTILGIVLVIITDNRNPLKTLPWIIVLVFAPVVGLVFYFFFGQNLSKQRIISRRTRKRITMQLEETLDDGRPDIPDEHLPLARLLAATIHSVPLYGSRITPYTDGKSKMEALLAEIARAKHHIHIQYYIFCDDTTGCRLRDALVAKAREGVEVRILYDDVGCSGVKKSFFEGMRREGIEAFAFLHVKFPLFTSKVNYRNHRKIAVIDGCVGFIGGMNIADRYVRGTEWGSWRDTHFRIEGSGAAGLQASFLSDWSATTKRHIAGAEYYPAAERHTDDILQIVPSGPFGKWRALLQADSYAVSNARKRIWIQTPYYLPSDVLNSALQVAALAGIDVRLMLPARSDSKVVDLASHSYLDDMMKAGVKILFYKPGFLHSKLLIIDDSLTVIGSANMDFRSFEHNFEVNAFVYDREFTARMAGVFEDDASHCHALTPGEWFNRPRPRRWAESLMRVFSPLL
;
A
#
# COMPACT_ATOMS: atom_id res chain seq x y z
N MET A 1 -27.86 -21.51 -44.13
CA MET A 1 -28.03 -21.01 -42.74
C MET A 1 -26.70 -21.03 -41.96
N GLN A 2 -25.99 -22.16 -41.93
CA GLN A 2 -24.70 -22.29 -41.18
C GLN A 2 -23.59 -21.36 -41.69
N GLN A 3 -23.44 -21.21 -43.02
CA GLN A 3 -22.46 -20.26 -43.60
C GLN A 3 -22.77 -18.79 -43.26
N ILE A 4 -24.05 -18.38 -43.28
CA ILE A 4 -24.47 -17.02 -42.94
C ILE A 4 -24.17 -16.73 -41.47
N LEU A 5 -24.42 -17.68 -40.57
CA LEU A 5 -24.10 -17.56 -39.15
C LEU A 5 -22.58 -17.44 -38.94
N THR A 6 -21.78 -18.20 -39.69
CA THR A 6 -20.29 -18.13 -39.62
C THR A 6 -19.79 -16.79 -40.10
N TYR A 7 -20.29 -16.26 -41.22
CA TYR A 7 -19.92 -14.93 -41.71
C TYR A 7 -20.34 -13.82 -40.73
N ALA A 8 -21.55 -13.88 -40.21
CA ALA A 8 -22.04 -12.92 -39.22
C ALA A 8 -21.17 -12.93 -37.97
N PHE A 9 -20.80 -14.12 -37.47
CA PHE A 9 -19.88 -14.26 -36.33
C PHE A 9 -18.50 -13.64 -36.62
N LEU A 10 -17.90 -13.95 -37.79
CA LEU A 10 -16.61 -13.39 -38.20
C LEU A 10 -16.63 -11.85 -38.30
N VAL A 11 -17.71 -11.30 -38.85
CA VAL A 11 -17.86 -9.84 -38.97
C VAL A 11 -17.97 -9.19 -37.59
N ILE A 12 -18.85 -9.67 -36.71
CA ILE A 12 -19.04 -9.16 -35.36
C ILE A 12 -17.72 -9.27 -34.61
N TYR A 13 -17.05 -10.39 -34.71
CA TYR A 13 -15.77 -10.66 -34.09
C TYR A 13 -14.68 -9.68 -34.56
N THR A 14 -14.51 -9.51 -35.88
CA THR A 14 -13.50 -8.58 -36.43
C THR A 14 -13.81 -7.14 -36.01
N VAL A 15 -15.05 -6.70 -36.03
CA VAL A 15 -15.46 -5.37 -35.60
C VAL A 15 -15.17 -5.17 -34.11
N THR A 16 -15.41 -6.19 -33.28
CA THR A 16 -15.12 -6.14 -31.85
C THR A 16 -13.62 -5.99 -31.59
N ILE A 17 -12.77 -6.79 -32.25
CA ILE A 17 -11.30 -6.70 -32.12
C ILE A 17 -10.80 -5.32 -32.58
N LEU A 18 -11.22 -4.85 -33.75
CA LEU A 18 -10.85 -3.54 -34.25
C LEU A 18 -11.29 -2.42 -33.33
N GLY A 19 -12.50 -2.51 -32.75
CA GLY A 19 -13.01 -1.56 -31.76
C GLY A 19 -12.17 -1.53 -30.50
N ILE A 20 -11.74 -2.69 -29.97
CA ILE A 20 -10.89 -2.76 -28.77
C ILE A 20 -9.48 -2.23 -29.08
N VAL A 21 -8.91 -2.59 -30.22
CA VAL A 21 -7.60 -2.06 -30.66
C VAL A 21 -7.66 -0.54 -30.77
N LEU A 22 -8.72 0.00 -31.35
CA LEU A 22 -8.93 1.44 -31.44
C LEU A 22 -9.00 2.11 -30.06
N VAL A 23 -9.77 1.53 -29.12
CA VAL A 23 -9.84 2.01 -27.73
C VAL A 23 -8.47 1.96 -27.06
N ILE A 24 -7.70 0.90 -27.25
CA ILE A 24 -6.36 0.77 -26.68
C ILE A 24 -5.41 1.86 -27.22
N ILE A 25 -5.48 2.14 -28.54
CA ILE A 25 -4.66 3.16 -29.20
C ILE A 25 -5.07 4.55 -28.72
N THR A 26 -6.39 4.84 -28.69
CA THR A 26 -6.89 6.18 -28.28
C THR A 26 -6.73 6.48 -26.80
N ASP A 27 -6.48 5.46 -25.99
CA ASP A 27 -6.20 5.62 -24.55
C ASP A 27 -4.83 6.27 -24.27
N ASN A 28 -3.95 6.41 -25.29
CA ASN A 28 -2.61 6.98 -25.21
C ASN A 28 -1.79 6.38 -24.05
N ARG A 29 -1.79 5.06 -23.93
CA ARG A 29 -1.01 4.34 -22.91
C ARG A 29 0.45 4.25 -23.31
N ASN A 30 1.29 3.84 -22.35
CA ASN A 30 2.67 3.49 -22.65
C ASN A 30 2.73 2.45 -23.78
N PRO A 31 3.42 2.73 -24.91
CA PRO A 31 3.50 1.82 -26.05
C PRO A 31 3.97 0.41 -25.69
N LEU A 32 4.91 0.28 -24.75
CA LEU A 32 5.42 -1.01 -24.28
C LEU A 32 4.36 -1.85 -23.55
N LYS A 33 3.36 -1.22 -22.92
CA LYS A 33 2.19 -1.91 -22.33
C LYS A 33 1.07 -2.14 -23.35
N THR A 34 1.00 -1.35 -24.41
CA THR A 34 -0.06 -1.39 -25.42
C THR A 34 0.18 -2.45 -26.49
N LEU A 35 1.41 -2.51 -27.01
CA LEU A 35 1.77 -3.39 -28.12
C LEU A 35 1.53 -4.89 -27.82
N PRO A 36 1.93 -5.45 -26.66
CA PRO A 36 1.62 -6.83 -26.31
C PRO A 36 0.13 -7.15 -26.35
N TRP A 37 -0.74 -6.24 -25.88
CA TRP A 37 -2.18 -6.43 -25.92
C TRP A 37 -2.72 -6.47 -27.34
N ILE A 38 -2.22 -5.61 -28.23
CA ILE A 38 -2.62 -5.62 -29.65
C ILE A 38 -2.20 -6.94 -30.29
N ILE A 39 -0.97 -7.41 -30.06
CA ILE A 39 -0.46 -8.67 -30.56
C ILE A 39 -1.34 -9.84 -30.08
N VAL A 40 -1.60 -9.95 -28.78
CA VAL A 40 -2.40 -11.04 -28.23
C VAL A 40 -3.84 -11.00 -28.76
N LEU A 41 -4.44 -9.81 -28.89
CA LEU A 41 -5.79 -9.66 -29.45
C LEU A 41 -5.88 -10.05 -30.94
N VAL A 42 -4.82 -9.84 -31.71
CA VAL A 42 -4.77 -10.18 -33.12
C VAL A 42 -4.51 -11.69 -33.33
N PHE A 43 -3.55 -12.28 -32.61
CA PHE A 43 -3.13 -13.67 -32.82
C PHE A 43 -3.89 -14.72 -32.00
N ALA A 44 -4.41 -14.33 -30.82
CA ALA A 44 -5.20 -15.20 -29.94
C ALA A 44 -6.44 -14.49 -29.40
N PRO A 45 -7.37 -14.12 -30.28
CA PRO A 45 -8.39 -13.13 -29.97
C PRO A 45 -9.38 -13.53 -28.86
N VAL A 46 -9.86 -14.76 -28.82
CA VAL A 46 -10.78 -15.21 -27.75
C VAL A 46 -10.08 -15.20 -26.39
N VAL A 47 -8.89 -15.76 -26.33
CA VAL A 47 -8.04 -15.78 -25.14
C VAL A 47 -7.62 -14.37 -24.79
N GLY A 48 -7.21 -13.58 -25.79
CA GLY A 48 -6.82 -12.19 -25.64
C GLY A 48 -7.94 -11.30 -25.10
N LEU A 49 -9.18 -11.48 -25.54
CA LEU A 49 -10.34 -10.76 -25.02
C LEU A 49 -10.57 -11.04 -23.52
N VAL A 50 -10.52 -12.33 -23.14
CA VAL A 50 -10.66 -12.73 -21.74
C VAL A 50 -9.57 -12.10 -20.90
N PHE A 51 -8.30 -12.26 -21.29
CA PHE A 51 -7.16 -11.70 -20.57
C PHE A 51 -7.19 -10.16 -20.54
N TYR A 52 -7.53 -9.51 -21.64
CA TYR A 52 -7.66 -8.06 -21.70
C TYR A 52 -8.75 -7.54 -20.75
N PHE A 53 -9.88 -8.24 -20.66
CA PHE A 53 -10.95 -7.88 -19.74
C PHE A 53 -10.49 -7.91 -18.28
N PHE A 54 -9.69 -8.90 -17.88
CA PHE A 54 -9.22 -9.02 -16.50
C PHE A 54 -7.98 -8.16 -16.19
N PHE A 55 -7.05 -8.02 -17.12
CA PHE A 55 -5.74 -7.44 -16.87
C PHE A 55 -5.44 -6.21 -17.74
N GLY A 56 -6.14 -6.02 -18.84
CA GLY A 56 -5.85 -4.98 -19.81
C GLY A 56 -6.58 -3.66 -19.60
N GLN A 57 -7.60 -3.58 -18.75
CA GLN A 57 -8.42 -2.37 -18.59
C GLN A 57 -7.66 -1.22 -17.91
N ASN A 58 -7.85 -0.01 -18.44
CA ASN A 58 -7.31 1.20 -17.82
C ASN A 58 -8.32 1.84 -16.88
N LEU A 59 -8.07 1.76 -15.58
CA LEU A 59 -8.93 2.36 -14.57
C LEU A 59 -8.51 3.80 -14.20
N SER A 60 -7.43 4.33 -14.77
CA SER A 60 -6.94 5.68 -14.43
C SER A 60 -7.96 6.79 -14.71
N LYS A 61 -8.87 6.57 -15.67
CA LYS A 61 -9.95 7.51 -16.00
C LYS A 61 -11.19 7.35 -15.11
N GLN A 62 -11.30 6.25 -14.37
CA GLN A 62 -12.44 5.97 -13.49
C GLN A 62 -12.25 6.59 -12.11
N ARG A 63 -13.36 6.78 -11.39
CA ARG A 63 -13.38 7.28 -10.01
C ARG A 63 -14.27 6.40 -9.17
N ILE A 64 -13.81 6.06 -7.98
CA ILE A 64 -14.60 5.31 -7.00
C ILE A 64 -15.50 6.20 -6.15
N ILE A 65 -15.13 7.48 -5.99
CA ILE A 65 -15.91 8.51 -5.30
C ILE A 65 -16.10 9.73 -6.20
N SER A 66 -17.21 10.45 -5.97
CA SER A 66 -17.51 11.68 -6.71
C SER A 66 -16.52 12.81 -6.35
N ARG A 67 -16.31 13.76 -7.26
CA ARG A 67 -15.52 14.96 -6.97
C ARG A 67 -16.09 15.74 -5.77
N ARG A 68 -17.43 15.80 -5.66
CA ARG A 68 -18.11 16.50 -4.59
C ARG A 68 -17.83 15.85 -3.23
N THR A 69 -17.90 14.52 -3.15
CA THR A 69 -17.60 13.78 -1.93
C THR A 69 -16.15 13.98 -1.50
N ARG A 70 -15.21 13.87 -2.44
CA ARG A 70 -13.79 14.11 -2.16
C ARG A 70 -13.57 15.52 -1.62
N LYS A 71 -14.11 16.54 -2.32
CA LYS A 71 -13.96 17.94 -1.89
C LYS A 71 -14.48 18.16 -0.46
N ARG A 72 -15.64 17.56 -0.10
CA ARG A 72 -16.19 17.67 1.25
C ARG A 72 -15.26 17.07 2.31
N ILE A 73 -14.73 15.86 2.07
CA ILE A 73 -13.79 15.21 3.00
C ILE A 73 -12.53 16.06 3.16
N THR A 74 -11.96 16.59 2.06
CA THR A 74 -10.78 17.46 2.12
C THR A 74 -11.06 18.75 2.87
N MET A 75 -12.21 19.41 2.61
CA MET A 75 -12.60 20.64 3.34
C MET A 75 -12.74 20.38 4.84
N GLN A 76 -13.39 19.31 5.24
CA GLN A 76 -13.51 18.94 6.66
C GLN A 76 -12.14 18.73 7.32
N LEU A 77 -11.20 18.08 6.61
CA LEU A 77 -9.83 17.93 7.08
C LEU A 77 -9.14 19.30 7.20
N GLU A 78 -9.26 20.18 6.20
CA GLU A 78 -8.64 21.51 6.21
C GLU A 78 -9.20 22.41 7.31
N GLU A 79 -10.48 22.33 7.60
CA GLU A 79 -11.17 23.09 8.67
C GLU A 79 -10.69 22.71 10.09
N THR A 80 -10.10 21.51 10.26
CA THR A 80 -9.55 21.07 11.55
C THR A 80 -8.08 21.49 11.77
N LEU A 81 -7.45 22.05 10.73
CA LEU A 81 -6.07 22.47 10.81
C LEU A 81 -5.98 23.92 11.28
N ASP A 82 -5.24 24.12 12.36
CA ASP A 82 -4.98 25.46 12.92
C ASP A 82 -4.14 26.33 11.95
N ASP A 83 -4.36 27.66 11.99
CA ASP A 83 -3.64 28.63 11.13
C ASP A 83 -2.16 28.76 11.46
N GLY A 84 -1.70 28.28 12.62
CA GLY A 84 -0.31 28.30 13.08
C GLY A 84 0.59 27.25 12.42
N ARG A 85 0.59 27.15 11.09
CA ARG A 85 1.31 26.12 10.33
C ARG A 85 2.82 26.38 10.33
N PRO A 86 3.68 25.47 10.84
CA PRO A 86 5.10 25.58 10.59
C PRO A 86 5.39 25.42 9.11
N ASP A 87 6.38 26.13 8.61
CA ASP A 87 6.84 25.99 7.24
C ASP A 87 7.48 24.61 7.04
N ILE A 88 7.07 23.93 5.99
CA ILE A 88 7.73 22.71 5.56
C ILE A 88 9.18 23.06 5.23
N PRO A 89 10.17 22.28 5.69
CA PRO A 89 11.57 22.51 5.33
C PRO A 89 11.75 22.65 3.82
N ASP A 90 12.50 23.66 3.36
CA ASP A 90 12.67 23.98 1.93
C ASP A 90 13.07 22.78 1.09
N GLU A 91 13.87 21.87 1.66
CA GLU A 91 14.31 20.63 1.01
C GLU A 91 13.14 19.68 0.68
N HIS A 92 12.04 19.73 1.43
CA HIS A 92 10.86 18.89 1.26
C HIS A 92 9.67 19.60 0.61
N LEU A 93 9.72 20.91 0.48
CA LEU A 93 8.63 21.70 -0.09
C LEU A 93 8.20 21.26 -1.50
N PRO A 94 9.13 20.92 -2.43
CA PRO A 94 8.72 20.41 -3.75
C PRO A 94 8.00 19.06 -3.68
N LEU A 95 8.42 18.14 -2.78
CA LEU A 95 7.75 16.86 -2.56
C LEU A 95 6.35 17.04 -1.98
N ALA A 96 6.21 17.89 -0.98
CA ALA A 96 4.92 18.21 -0.38
C ALA A 96 3.96 18.84 -1.39
N ARG A 97 4.45 19.74 -2.26
CA ARG A 97 3.67 20.31 -3.36
C ARG A 97 3.26 19.27 -4.40
N LEU A 98 4.14 18.31 -4.72
CA LEU A 98 3.83 17.19 -5.61
C LEU A 98 2.65 16.37 -5.06
N LEU A 99 2.66 16.05 -3.77
CA LEU A 99 1.59 15.31 -3.09
C LEU A 99 0.29 16.11 -3.02
N ALA A 100 0.36 17.40 -2.75
CA ALA A 100 -0.81 18.29 -2.80
C ALA A 100 -1.42 18.38 -4.21
N ALA A 101 -0.59 18.49 -5.24
CA ALA A 101 -1.05 18.61 -6.63
C ALA A 101 -1.63 17.31 -7.20
N THR A 102 -1.12 16.14 -6.76
CA THR A 102 -1.52 14.84 -7.32
C THR A 102 -2.77 14.27 -6.64
N ILE A 103 -2.87 14.36 -5.32
CA ILE A 103 -3.92 13.72 -4.53
C ILE A 103 -4.60 14.64 -3.51
N HIS A 104 -4.24 15.92 -3.47
CA HIS A 104 -4.72 16.89 -2.48
C HIS A 104 -4.37 16.47 -1.03
N SER A 105 -3.20 15.84 -0.82
CA SER A 105 -2.70 15.58 0.51
C SER A 105 -2.20 16.88 1.12
N VAL A 106 -2.73 17.22 2.29
CA VAL A 106 -2.32 18.42 3.02
C VAL A 106 -1.26 18.08 4.06
N PRO A 107 -0.30 18.97 4.33
CA PRO A 107 0.62 18.82 5.45
C PRO A 107 -0.14 18.88 6.79
N LEU A 108 0.20 17.98 7.69
CA LEU A 108 -0.40 17.81 9.01
C LEU A 108 0.72 17.98 10.05
N TYR A 109 0.47 18.69 11.13
CA TYR A 109 1.49 19.02 12.12
C TYR A 109 1.02 18.78 13.54
N GLY A 110 1.98 18.74 14.45
CA GLY A 110 1.72 18.57 15.84
C GLY A 110 1.37 17.15 16.25
N SER A 111 1.75 16.16 15.46
CA SER A 111 1.44 14.77 15.74
C SER A 111 2.56 14.10 16.52
N ARG A 112 2.20 13.33 17.55
CA ARG A 112 3.14 12.40 18.20
C ARG A 112 3.10 11.06 17.47
N ILE A 113 4.25 10.61 16.97
CA ILE A 113 4.39 9.34 16.24
C ILE A 113 5.17 8.32 17.07
N THR A 114 4.52 7.19 17.38
CA THR A 114 5.12 6.07 18.09
C THR A 114 5.28 4.88 17.15
N PRO A 115 6.52 4.45 16.84
CA PRO A 115 6.75 3.27 16.00
C PRO A 115 6.65 1.97 16.80
N TYR A 116 6.07 0.94 16.19
CA TYR A 116 6.06 -0.44 16.66
C TYR A 116 6.74 -1.32 15.61
N THR A 117 7.62 -2.19 16.04
CA THR A 117 8.40 -3.10 15.17
C THR A 117 7.94 -4.54 15.26
N ASP A 118 7.00 -4.85 16.16
CA ASP A 118 6.39 -6.16 16.35
C ASP A 118 4.88 -6.09 16.54
N GLY A 119 4.21 -7.17 16.17
CA GLY A 119 2.75 -7.22 16.18
C GLY A 119 2.13 -7.30 17.57
N LYS A 120 2.85 -7.81 18.59
CA LYS A 120 2.33 -7.92 19.95
C LYS A 120 2.17 -6.54 20.56
N SER A 121 3.23 -5.74 20.57
CA SER A 121 3.21 -4.37 21.10
C SER A 121 2.19 -3.49 20.35
N LYS A 122 2.11 -3.61 19.03
CA LYS A 122 1.11 -2.90 18.21
C LYS A 122 -0.32 -3.31 18.58
N MET A 123 -0.60 -4.60 18.75
CA MET A 123 -1.94 -5.07 19.10
C MET A 123 -2.37 -4.63 20.49
N GLU A 124 -1.45 -4.67 21.47
CA GLU A 124 -1.71 -4.20 22.83
C GLU A 124 -2.03 -2.70 22.83
N ALA A 125 -1.25 -1.90 22.09
CA ALA A 125 -1.53 -0.46 21.95
C ALA A 125 -2.90 -0.20 21.27
N LEU A 126 -3.21 -0.92 20.17
CA LEU A 126 -4.49 -0.77 19.49
C LEU A 126 -5.68 -1.12 20.40
N LEU A 127 -5.59 -2.21 21.14
CA LEU A 127 -6.65 -2.62 22.07
C LEU A 127 -6.82 -1.63 23.23
N ALA A 128 -5.71 -1.05 23.72
CA ALA A 128 -5.74 -0.01 24.75
C ALA A 128 -6.46 1.24 24.27
N GLU A 129 -6.23 1.68 23.02
CA GLU A 129 -6.96 2.82 22.44
C GLU A 129 -8.42 2.50 22.16
N ILE A 130 -8.75 1.30 21.67
CA ILE A 130 -10.13 0.85 21.49
C ILE A 130 -10.89 0.88 22.83
N ALA A 131 -10.26 0.43 23.93
CA ALA A 131 -10.87 0.46 25.26
C ALA A 131 -11.22 1.88 25.74
N ARG A 132 -10.47 2.90 25.28
CA ARG A 132 -10.69 4.32 25.61
C ARG A 132 -11.69 5.03 24.70
N ALA A 133 -12.07 4.42 23.57
CA ALA A 133 -12.95 5.02 22.59
C ALA A 133 -14.28 5.47 23.20
N LYS A 134 -14.75 6.67 22.83
CA LYS A 134 -15.97 7.31 23.34
C LYS A 134 -17.01 7.59 22.26
N HIS A 135 -16.58 7.86 21.02
CA HIS A 135 -17.45 8.26 19.94
C HIS A 135 -17.45 7.24 18.79
N HIS A 136 -16.29 6.99 18.17
CA HIS A 136 -16.25 6.09 17.02
C HIS A 136 -14.92 5.33 16.89
N ILE A 137 -14.99 4.16 16.27
CA ILE A 137 -13.85 3.32 15.90
C ILE A 137 -13.98 2.95 14.41
N HIS A 138 -13.01 3.34 13.61
CA HIS A 138 -12.91 2.99 12.20
C HIS A 138 -11.75 2.05 11.95
N ILE A 139 -12.02 0.88 11.40
CA ILE A 139 -11.04 -0.19 11.16
C ILE A 139 -11.01 -0.55 9.69
N GLN A 140 -9.83 -0.56 9.09
CA GLN A 140 -9.63 -0.97 7.70
C GLN A 140 -8.38 -1.84 7.59
N TYR A 141 -8.56 -3.12 7.22
CA TYR A 141 -7.45 -4.05 7.07
C TYR A 141 -7.61 -4.94 5.84
N TYR A 142 -6.47 -5.23 5.19
CA TYR A 142 -6.41 -6.19 4.09
C TYR A 142 -6.71 -7.61 4.59
N ILE A 143 -6.08 -8.02 5.70
CA ILE A 143 -6.33 -9.31 6.35
C ILE A 143 -6.87 -9.06 7.75
N PHE A 144 -8.03 -9.64 8.03
CA PHE A 144 -8.64 -9.68 9.35
C PHE A 144 -9.15 -11.11 9.55
N CYS A 145 -8.31 -11.95 10.18
CA CYS A 145 -8.60 -13.38 10.39
C CYS A 145 -9.57 -13.63 11.55
N ASP A 146 -10.20 -14.79 11.56
CA ASP A 146 -11.01 -15.33 12.66
C ASP A 146 -10.18 -16.24 13.61
N ASP A 147 -8.87 -15.94 13.71
CA ASP A 147 -7.93 -16.57 14.64
C ASP A 147 -7.95 -15.92 16.04
N THR A 148 -7.01 -16.30 16.92
CA THR A 148 -6.98 -15.79 18.30
C THR A 148 -6.85 -14.26 18.35
N THR A 149 -5.96 -13.69 17.55
CA THR A 149 -5.72 -12.24 17.47
C THR A 149 -6.95 -11.51 16.94
N GLY A 150 -7.54 -12.01 15.85
CA GLY A 150 -8.73 -11.41 15.27
C GLY A 150 -9.98 -11.55 16.17
N CYS A 151 -10.15 -12.68 16.85
CA CYS A 151 -11.22 -12.84 17.83
C CYS A 151 -11.08 -11.86 19.00
N ARG A 152 -9.87 -11.68 19.53
CA ARG A 152 -9.59 -10.70 20.60
C ARG A 152 -9.94 -9.28 20.20
N LEU A 153 -9.60 -8.88 18.97
CA LEU A 153 -9.97 -7.57 18.43
C LEU A 153 -11.48 -7.47 18.24
N ARG A 154 -12.12 -8.47 17.65
CA ARG A 154 -13.59 -8.53 17.50
C ARG A 154 -14.29 -8.32 18.83
N ASP A 155 -13.88 -9.01 19.87
CA ASP A 155 -14.53 -8.96 21.19
C ASP A 155 -14.40 -7.57 21.81
N ALA A 156 -13.26 -6.90 21.66
CA ALA A 156 -13.07 -5.52 22.07
C ALA A 156 -13.98 -4.54 21.30
N LEU A 157 -14.11 -4.72 19.99
CA LEU A 157 -14.98 -3.89 19.15
C LEU A 157 -16.47 -4.09 19.49
N VAL A 158 -16.89 -5.35 19.74
CA VAL A 158 -18.26 -5.68 20.15
C VAL A 158 -18.57 -5.07 21.52
N ALA A 159 -17.64 -5.14 22.49
CA ALA A 159 -17.81 -4.50 23.78
C ALA A 159 -18.09 -2.99 23.63
N LYS A 160 -17.30 -2.31 22.78
CA LYS A 160 -17.49 -0.87 22.52
C LYS A 160 -18.79 -0.54 21.78
N ALA A 161 -19.18 -1.36 20.81
CA ALA A 161 -20.46 -1.19 20.12
C ALA A 161 -21.65 -1.31 21.10
N ARG A 162 -21.58 -2.24 22.06
CA ARG A 162 -22.58 -2.37 23.13
C ARG A 162 -22.61 -1.18 24.10
N GLU A 163 -21.48 -0.46 24.25
CA GLU A 163 -21.40 0.80 25.01
C GLU A 163 -21.95 1.99 24.21
N GLY A 164 -22.37 1.81 22.96
CA GLY A 164 -22.92 2.86 22.10
C GLY A 164 -21.88 3.56 21.22
N VAL A 165 -20.62 3.08 21.19
CA VAL A 165 -19.59 3.60 20.28
C VAL A 165 -19.88 3.14 18.86
N GLU A 166 -19.80 4.05 17.87
CA GLU A 166 -19.98 3.73 16.47
C GLU A 166 -18.79 2.94 15.93
N VAL A 167 -18.98 1.69 15.55
CA VAL A 167 -17.89 0.85 15.01
C VAL A 167 -18.12 0.55 13.54
N ARG A 168 -17.14 0.92 12.70
CA ARG A 168 -17.15 0.69 11.24
C ARG A 168 -15.91 -0.05 10.79
N ILE A 169 -16.12 -1.10 10.01
CA ILE A 169 -15.06 -1.98 9.52
C ILE A 169 -15.11 -2.08 8.00
N LEU A 170 -13.97 -1.84 7.35
CA LEU A 170 -13.72 -2.21 5.97
C LEU A 170 -12.68 -3.34 5.92
N TYR A 171 -12.99 -4.42 5.26
CA TYR A 171 -12.05 -5.53 5.03
C TYR A 171 -11.94 -5.85 3.55
N ASP A 172 -10.81 -6.39 3.11
CA ASP A 172 -10.66 -6.83 1.72
C ASP A 172 -11.28 -8.22 1.53
N ASP A 173 -12.10 -8.37 0.50
CA ASP A 173 -12.85 -9.59 0.24
C ASP A 173 -11.96 -10.79 -0.10
N VAL A 174 -10.86 -10.55 -0.80
CA VAL A 174 -9.89 -11.61 -1.15
C VAL A 174 -8.91 -11.85 0.00
N GLY A 175 -8.42 -10.79 0.64
CA GLY A 175 -7.53 -10.90 1.81
C GLY A 175 -8.18 -11.64 2.99
N CYS A 176 -9.52 -11.58 3.08
CA CYS A 176 -10.31 -12.27 4.11
C CYS A 176 -11.08 -13.49 3.56
N SER A 177 -10.76 -14.01 2.38
CA SER A 177 -11.50 -15.13 1.75
C SER A 177 -11.48 -16.44 2.56
N GLY A 178 -10.46 -16.62 3.40
CA GLY A 178 -10.36 -17.76 4.32
C GLY A 178 -11.15 -17.61 5.64
N VAL A 179 -11.73 -16.42 5.88
CA VAL A 179 -12.48 -16.13 7.12
C VAL A 179 -13.93 -16.61 6.98
N LYS A 180 -14.46 -17.24 8.02
CA LYS A 180 -15.85 -17.68 8.04
C LYS A 180 -16.81 -16.50 7.92
N LYS A 181 -17.79 -16.57 7.04
CA LYS A 181 -18.82 -15.52 6.87
C LYS A 181 -19.50 -15.14 8.20
N SER A 182 -19.74 -16.14 9.07
CA SER A 182 -20.34 -15.95 10.39
C SER A 182 -19.54 -15.03 11.31
N PHE A 183 -18.24 -14.85 11.07
CA PHE A 183 -17.38 -13.95 11.86
C PHE A 183 -17.82 -12.48 11.69
N PHE A 184 -17.88 -11.98 10.46
CA PHE A 184 -18.36 -10.62 10.19
C PHE A 184 -19.87 -10.46 10.39
N GLU A 185 -20.66 -11.50 10.10
CA GLU A 185 -22.10 -11.49 10.38
C GLU A 185 -22.41 -11.42 11.87
N GLY A 186 -21.60 -12.08 12.70
CA GLY A 186 -21.67 -11.97 14.15
C GLY A 186 -21.48 -10.53 14.62
N MET A 187 -20.43 -9.85 14.11
CA MET A 187 -20.20 -8.43 14.43
C MET A 187 -21.36 -7.51 13.98
N ARG A 188 -21.93 -7.78 12.79
CA ARG A 188 -23.09 -6.99 12.31
C ARG A 188 -24.32 -7.15 13.21
N ARG A 189 -24.56 -8.33 13.77
CA ARG A 189 -25.66 -8.57 14.73
C ARG A 189 -25.48 -7.81 16.04
N GLU A 190 -24.24 -7.47 16.38
CA GLU A 190 -23.89 -6.64 17.54
C GLU A 190 -23.85 -5.14 17.23
N GLY A 191 -24.39 -4.71 16.07
CA GLY A 191 -24.47 -3.31 15.67
C GLY A 191 -23.24 -2.74 14.96
N ILE A 192 -22.20 -3.55 14.71
CA ILE A 192 -21.00 -3.11 13.97
C ILE A 192 -21.30 -3.05 12.46
N GLU A 193 -20.98 -1.95 11.82
CA GLU A 193 -21.06 -1.81 10.37
C GLU A 193 -19.81 -2.39 9.70
N ALA A 194 -19.87 -3.61 9.19
CA ALA A 194 -18.74 -4.29 8.53
C ALA A 194 -19.03 -4.57 7.06
N PHE A 195 -18.18 -4.08 6.14
CA PHE A 195 -18.35 -4.22 4.70
C PHE A 195 -17.06 -4.68 4.02
N ALA A 196 -17.23 -5.55 2.99
CA ALA A 196 -16.14 -5.92 2.10
C ALA A 196 -15.88 -4.78 1.11
N PHE A 197 -14.62 -4.32 1.03
CA PHE A 197 -14.22 -3.33 0.04
C PHE A 197 -14.15 -3.97 -1.35
N LEU A 198 -14.77 -3.33 -2.35
CA LEU A 198 -14.85 -3.84 -3.72
C LEU A 198 -15.25 -5.33 -3.78
N HIS A 199 -16.39 -5.66 -3.14
CA HIS A 199 -16.90 -7.02 -3.08
C HIS A 199 -16.84 -7.75 -4.44
N VAL A 200 -16.17 -8.91 -4.45
CA VAL A 200 -15.97 -9.75 -5.63
C VAL A 200 -17.11 -10.76 -5.73
N LYS A 201 -18.09 -10.50 -6.61
CA LYS A 201 -19.12 -11.48 -6.93
C LYS A 201 -18.51 -12.55 -7.86
N PHE A 202 -18.23 -13.71 -7.28
CA PHE A 202 -17.75 -14.86 -8.05
C PHE A 202 -18.91 -15.49 -8.89
N PRO A 203 -18.65 -16.05 -10.12
CA PRO A 203 -17.31 -16.41 -10.59
C PRO A 203 -16.71 -15.62 -11.76
N LEU A 204 -17.22 -14.79 -12.59
CA LEU A 204 -16.51 -14.57 -13.85
C LEU A 204 -16.58 -13.18 -14.50
N PHE A 205 -17.25 -12.20 -13.93
CA PHE A 205 -17.52 -10.97 -14.69
C PHE A 205 -17.02 -9.68 -14.02
N THR A 206 -15.95 -9.74 -13.21
CA THR A 206 -15.43 -8.52 -12.62
C THR A 206 -13.90 -8.44 -12.71
N SER A 207 -13.41 -7.43 -13.41
CA SER A 207 -11.99 -7.05 -13.43
C SER A 207 -11.47 -6.60 -12.05
N LYS A 208 -12.38 -6.46 -11.06
CA LYS A 208 -12.06 -5.98 -9.69
C LYS A 208 -11.26 -6.96 -8.85
N VAL A 209 -11.12 -8.23 -9.27
CA VAL A 209 -10.29 -9.23 -8.56
C VAL A 209 -8.85 -8.77 -8.39
N ASN A 210 -8.32 -8.02 -9.33
CA ASN A 210 -6.93 -7.53 -9.31
C ASN A 210 -6.69 -6.33 -8.38
N TYR A 211 -7.75 -5.60 -8.00
CA TYR A 211 -7.62 -4.34 -7.27
C TYR A 211 -7.97 -4.55 -5.81
N ARG A 212 -6.95 -4.68 -4.96
CA ARG A 212 -7.11 -5.01 -3.55
C ARG A 212 -6.94 -3.80 -2.66
N ASN A 213 -7.71 -3.74 -1.57
CA ASN A 213 -7.48 -2.76 -0.52
C ASN A 213 -6.41 -3.28 0.43
N HIS A 214 -5.18 -2.81 0.21
CA HIS A 214 -4.03 -3.25 1.00
C HIS A 214 -3.71 -2.29 2.16
N ARG A 215 -4.53 -1.28 2.42
CA ARG A 215 -4.39 -0.35 3.55
C ARG A 215 -4.61 -1.06 4.89
N LYS A 216 -3.90 -0.61 5.90
CA LYS A 216 -4.05 -1.03 7.29
C LYS A 216 -4.17 0.25 8.11
N ILE A 217 -5.41 0.59 8.44
CA ILE A 217 -5.76 1.82 9.15
C ILE A 217 -6.66 1.46 10.33
N ALA A 218 -6.40 2.05 11.50
CA ALA A 218 -7.38 2.19 12.54
C ALA A 218 -7.45 3.65 12.96
N VAL A 219 -8.65 4.17 13.19
CA VAL A 219 -8.85 5.52 13.75
C VAL A 219 -9.80 5.43 14.91
N ILE A 220 -9.41 6.01 16.03
CA ILE A 220 -10.17 6.04 17.27
C ILE A 220 -10.50 7.50 17.60
N ASP A 221 -11.77 7.82 17.67
CA ASP A 221 -12.34 9.14 18.01
C ASP A 221 -11.79 10.31 17.15
N GLY A 222 -11.20 10.02 15.98
CA GLY A 222 -10.54 11.01 15.13
C GLY A 222 -9.22 11.57 15.68
N CYS A 223 -8.81 11.17 16.89
CA CYS A 223 -7.65 11.68 17.61
C CYS A 223 -6.42 10.77 17.53
N VAL A 224 -6.63 9.46 17.47
CA VAL A 224 -5.55 8.47 17.40
C VAL A 224 -5.72 7.63 16.15
N GLY A 225 -4.65 7.52 15.37
CA GLY A 225 -4.60 6.71 14.17
C GLY A 225 -3.49 5.66 14.20
N PHE A 226 -3.69 4.55 13.51
CA PHE A 226 -2.69 3.51 13.28
C PHE A 226 -2.50 3.30 11.78
N ILE A 227 -1.24 3.20 11.34
CA ILE A 227 -0.87 2.97 9.94
C ILE A 227 0.41 2.14 9.84
N GLY A 228 0.51 1.22 8.89
CA GLY A 228 1.74 0.45 8.63
C GLY A 228 1.50 -0.85 7.88
N GLY A 229 2.44 -1.80 8.02
CA GLY A 229 2.41 -3.07 7.28
C GLY A 229 1.62 -4.19 7.97
N MET A 230 1.42 -4.14 9.29
CA MET A 230 0.86 -5.24 10.09
C MET A 230 -0.65 -5.39 9.90
N ASN A 231 -1.09 -6.59 9.57
CA ASN A 231 -2.52 -6.96 9.54
C ASN A 231 -3.01 -7.53 10.89
N ILE A 232 -4.23 -8.07 10.91
CA ILE A 232 -4.87 -8.68 12.06
C ILE A 232 -4.92 -10.20 11.84
N ALA A 233 -3.87 -10.88 12.29
CA ALA A 233 -3.77 -12.33 12.30
C ALA A 233 -2.68 -12.79 13.28
N ASP A 234 -2.78 -14.04 13.77
CA ASP A 234 -1.85 -14.62 14.74
C ASP A 234 -0.39 -14.57 14.29
N ARG A 235 -0.11 -14.76 13.00
CA ARG A 235 1.25 -14.73 12.44
C ARG A 235 1.96 -13.38 12.63
N TYR A 236 1.25 -12.27 12.68
CA TYR A 236 1.86 -10.95 12.94
C TYR A 236 2.27 -10.78 14.40
N VAL A 237 1.59 -11.48 15.33
CA VAL A 237 1.81 -11.38 16.79
C VAL A 237 2.75 -12.47 17.28
N ARG A 238 2.60 -13.71 16.77
CA ARG A 238 3.33 -14.89 17.23
C ARG A 238 4.53 -15.26 16.36
N GLY A 239 4.62 -14.64 15.15
CA GLY A 239 5.57 -15.08 14.13
C GLY A 239 5.09 -16.30 13.34
N THR A 240 6.02 -16.93 12.65
CA THR A 240 5.85 -18.15 11.88
C THR A 240 6.75 -19.24 12.41
N GLU A 241 6.66 -20.47 11.88
CA GLU A 241 7.60 -21.56 12.18
C GLU A 241 9.07 -21.24 11.85
N TRP A 242 9.31 -20.20 11.04
CA TRP A 242 10.66 -19.76 10.60
C TRP A 242 11.22 -18.61 11.45
N GLY A 243 10.48 -18.09 12.41
CA GLY A 243 10.93 -17.01 13.29
C GLY A 243 9.90 -15.87 13.43
N SER A 244 10.39 -14.73 13.86
CA SER A 244 9.54 -13.56 14.11
C SER A 244 8.96 -12.97 12.81
N TRP A 245 7.80 -12.31 12.94
CA TRP A 245 7.26 -11.45 11.88
C TRP A 245 7.68 -10.01 12.17
N ARG A 246 8.73 -9.54 11.49
CA ARG A 246 9.26 -8.19 11.62
C ARG A 246 8.54 -7.26 10.65
N ASP A 247 7.74 -6.34 11.18
CA ASP A 247 7.03 -5.34 10.37
C ASP A 247 7.03 -4.00 11.11
N THR A 248 6.71 -2.91 10.44
CA THR A 248 6.66 -1.59 11.06
C THR A 248 5.24 -1.01 10.99
N HIS A 249 4.79 -0.42 12.11
CA HIS A 249 3.48 0.21 12.23
C HIS A 249 3.58 1.44 13.12
N PHE A 250 2.90 2.52 12.77
CA PHE A 250 2.88 3.73 13.56
C PHE A 250 1.54 3.92 14.27
N ARG A 251 1.60 4.38 15.51
CA ARG A 251 0.51 5.05 16.22
C ARG A 251 0.75 6.55 16.11
N ILE A 252 -0.24 7.28 15.65
CA ILE A 252 -0.19 8.72 15.40
C ILE A 252 -1.29 9.38 16.25
N GLU A 253 -0.90 10.28 17.16
CA GLU A 253 -1.81 11.14 17.92
C GLU A 253 -1.78 12.54 17.34
N GLY A 254 -2.92 13.21 17.28
CA GLY A 254 -3.02 14.57 16.76
C GLY A 254 -3.49 14.64 15.31
N SER A 255 -3.09 15.68 14.57
CA SER A 255 -3.62 15.99 13.23
C SER A 255 -3.42 14.88 12.19
N GLY A 256 -2.35 14.06 12.33
CA GLY A 256 -2.12 12.92 11.44
C GLY A 256 -3.23 11.87 11.48
N ALA A 257 -3.93 11.72 12.63
CA ALA A 257 -5.09 10.85 12.74
C ALA A 257 -6.24 11.34 11.84
N ALA A 258 -6.45 12.65 11.70
CA ALA A 258 -7.43 13.23 10.79
C ALA A 258 -7.15 12.91 9.32
N GLY A 259 -5.87 12.86 8.91
CA GLY A 259 -5.48 12.42 7.57
C GLY A 259 -5.83 10.94 7.30
N LEU A 260 -5.66 10.06 8.29
CA LEU A 260 -6.07 8.66 8.21
C LEU A 260 -7.60 8.53 8.21
N GLN A 261 -8.31 9.35 8.99
CA GLN A 261 -9.77 9.46 9.00
C GLN A 261 -10.30 9.83 7.61
N ALA A 262 -9.71 10.84 6.95
CA ALA A 262 -10.08 11.24 5.60
C ALA A 262 -9.88 10.09 4.59
N SER A 263 -8.79 9.33 4.71
CA SER A 263 -8.53 8.14 3.89
C SER A 263 -9.60 7.06 4.10
N PHE A 264 -9.91 6.72 5.37
CA PHE A 264 -10.94 5.76 5.71
C PHE A 264 -12.32 6.17 5.18
N LEU A 265 -12.76 7.41 5.44
CA LEU A 265 -14.06 7.90 5.00
C LEU A 265 -14.22 7.98 3.49
N SER A 266 -13.12 8.21 2.76
CA SER A 266 -13.09 8.10 1.30
C SER A 266 -13.41 6.67 0.83
N ASP A 267 -12.77 5.67 1.43
CA ASP A 267 -13.00 4.25 1.10
C ASP A 267 -14.38 3.77 1.59
N TRP A 268 -14.83 4.27 2.74
CA TRP A 268 -16.18 4.02 3.24
C TRP A 268 -17.25 4.51 2.28
N SER A 269 -17.11 5.77 1.82
CA SER A 269 -18.04 6.35 0.84
C SER A 269 -18.00 5.62 -0.51
N ALA A 270 -16.81 5.15 -0.93
CA ALA A 270 -16.65 4.34 -2.14
C ALA A 270 -17.40 3.00 -2.05
N THR A 271 -17.38 2.38 -0.88
CA THR A 271 -17.94 1.05 -0.63
C THR A 271 -19.45 1.09 -0.40
N THR A 272 -19.89 1.95 0.53
CA THR A 272 -21.28 1.97 1.01
C THR A 272 -22.18 2.94 0.26
N LYS A 273 -21.59 3.86 -0.53
CA LYS A 273 -22.28 4.99 -1.16
C LYS A 273 -22.89 5.97 -0.15
N ARG A 274 -22.58 5.82 1.13
CA ARG A 274 -22.97 6.73 2.21
C ARG A 274 -21.80 7.68 2.51
N HIS A 275 -22.11 8.94 2.70
CA HIS A 275 -21.16 9.95 3.13
C HIS A 275 -21.35 10.22 4.62
N ILE A 276 -20.30 10.05 5.39
CA ILE A 276 -20.24 10.40 6.80
C ILE A 276 -19.56 11.76 6.90
N ALA A 277 -20.19 12.68 7.61
CA ALA A 277 -19.73 14.05 7.83
C ALA A 277 -20.16 14.50 9.22
N GLY A 278 -19.36 15.34 9.84
CA GLY A 278 -19.59 15.91 11.16
C GLY A 278 -18.29 16.30 11.82
N ALA A 279 -18.31 17.35 12.64
CA ALA A 279 -17.15 17.82 13.39
C ALA A 279 -16.65 16.75 14.40
N GLU A 280 -17.55 15.89 14.86
CA GLU A 280 -17.25 14.78 15.77
C GLU A 280 -16.28 13.75 15.19
N TYR A 281 -16.20 13.63 13.85
CA TYR A 281 -15.23 12.75 13.17
C TYR A 281 -13.88 13.41 12.95
N TYR A 282 -13.81 14.73 13.12
CA TYR A 282 -12.61 15.55 12.97
C TYR A 282 -12.50 16.51 14.16
N PRO A 283 -12.31 16.01 15.37
CA PRO A 283 -12.14 16.88 16.54
C PRO A 283 -10.90 17.74 16.38
N ALA A 284 -10.90 18.89 17.07
CA ALA A 284 -9.71 19.74 17.12
C ALA A 284 -8.52 18.92 17.65
N ALA A 285 -7.46 18.87 16.88
CA ALA A 285 -6.28 18.08 17.23
C ALA A 285 -5.44 18.79 18.29
N GLU A 286 -5.11 18.07 19.36
CA GLU A 286 -4.12 18.54 20.31
C GLU A 286 -2.73 18.51 19.66
N ARG A 287 -1.97 19.59 19.81
CA ARG A 287 -0.60 19.68 19.31
C ARG A 287 0.35 19.05 20.31
N HIS A 288 1.05 18.00 19.90
CA HIS A 288 1.97 17.24 20.75
C HIS A 288 3.47 17.54 20.45
N THR A 289 3.78 17.82 19.18
CA THR A 289 5.15 18.04 18.68
C THR A 289 5.15 19.08 17.57
N ASP A 290 6.30 19.34 16.97
CA ASP A 290 6.42 20.16 15.76
C ASP A 290 6.57 19.33 14.49
N ASP A 291 6.43 18.00 14.56
CA ASP A 291 6.56 17.10 13.42
C ASP A 291 5.57 17.44 12.32
N ILE A 292 6.04 17.35 11.09
CA ILE A 292 5.22 17.55 9.90
C ILE A 292 5.11 16.22 9.17
N LEU A 293 3.90 15.83 8.80
CA LEU A 293 3.67 14.65 8.00
C LEU A 293 2.58 14.86 6.95
N GLN A 294 2.59 14.03 5.92
CA GLN A 294 1.48 13.91 4.97
C GLN A 294 1.01 12.46 4.91
N ILE A 295 -0.31 12.27 4.99
CA ILE A 295 -0.92 10.96 4.72
C ILE A 295 -1.23 10.89 3.23
N VAL A 296 -0.70 9.86 2.58
CA VAL A 296 -0.67 9.72 1.12
C VAL A 296 -1.40 8.44 0.71
N PRO A 297 -2.73 8.50 0.51
CA PRO A 297 -3.47 7.38 -0.06
C PRO A 297 -3.20 7.27 -1.57
N SER A 298 -2.98 6.06 -2.05
CA SER A 298 -2.82 5.73 -3.47
C SER A 298 -3.80 4.64 -3.89
N GLY A 299 -3.97 4.47 -5.19
CA GLY A 299 -4.83 3.41 -5.74
C GLY A 299 -4.83 3.39 -7.27
N PRO A 300 -5.48 2.37 -7.86
CA PRO A 300 -5.51 2.16 -9.31
C PRO A 300 -6.34 3.20 -10.08
N PHE A 301 -7.18 3.96 -9.35
CA PHE A 301 -8.05 4.97 -9.92
C PHE A 301 -7.41 6.36 -9.87
N GLY A 302 -7.54 7.12 -10.93
CA GLY A 302 -6.94 8.45 -11.04
C GLY A 302 -5.72 8.48 -11.96
N LYS A 303 -5.37 9.69 -12.40
CA LYS A 303 -4.34 9.93 -13.42
C LYS A 303 -2.93 9.66 -12.88
N TRP A 304 -2.70 9.98 -11.60
CA TRP A 304 -1.38 10.00 -10.99
C TRP A 304 -1.14 8.75 -10.13
N ARG A 305 0.07 8.22 -10.19
CA ARG A 305 0.57 7.16 -9.31
C ARG A 305 1.34 7.83 -8.16
N ALA A 306 0.58 8.41 -7.21
CA ALA A 306 1.12 9.34 -6.23
C ALA A 306 2.31 8.77 -5.43
N LEU A 307 2.21 7.54 -4.91
CA LEU A 307 3.31 6.91 -4.17
C LEU A 307 4.53 6.68 -5.07
N LEU A 308 4.36 6.10 -6.27
CA LEU A 308 5.47 5.89 -7.18
C LEU A 308 6.16 7.20 -7.56
N GLN A 309 5.39 8.27 -7.82
CA GLN A 309 5.92 9.56 -8.18
C GLN A 309 6.65 10.22 -7.00
N ALA A 310 6.07 10.12 -5.80
CA ALA A 310 6.68 10.67 -4.58
C ALA A 310 7.98 9.94 -4.20
N ASP A 311 7.97 8.60 -4.21
CA ASP A 311 9.15 7.79 -3.90
C ASP A 311 10.25 8.01 -4.95
N SER A 312 9.88 8.06 -6.25
CA SER A 312 10.83 8.36 -7.33
C SER A 312 11.43 9.77 -7.20
N TYR A 313 10.60 10.76 -6.84
CA TYR A 313 11.07 12.12 -6.58
C TYR A 313 12.04 12.16 -5.39
N ALA A 314 11.65 11.55 -4.26
CA ALA A 314 12.47 11.51 -3.05
C ALA A 314 13.82 10.83 -3.29
N VAL A 315 13.84 9.66 -3.95
CA VAL A 315 15.05 8.93 -4.32
C VAL A 315 15.94 9.74 -5.25
N SER A 316 15.37 10.40 -6.28
CA SER A 316 16.16 11.18 -7.26
C SER A 316 16.76 12.47 -6.67
N ASN A 317 16.25 12.95 -5.54
CA ASN A 317 16.74 14.16 -4.85
C ASN A 317 17.54 13.85 -3.58
N ALA A 318 17.75 12.58 -3.23
CA ALA A 318 18.58 12.16 -2.12
C ALA A 318 20.02 12.63 -2.30
N ARG A 319 20.68 12.99 -1.20
CA ARG A 319 22.06 13.55 -1.17
C ARG A 319 23.05 12.75 -0.37
N LYS A 320 22.57 11.94 0.62
CA LYS A 320 23.42 11.21 1.56
C LYS A 320 23.14 9.73 1.58
N ARG A 321 21.88 9.34 1.78
CA ARG A 321 21.49 7.94 1.95
C ARG A 321 20.06 7.67 1.50
N ILE A 322 19.85 6.43 1.07
CA ILE A 322 18.55 5.84 0.75
C ILE A 322 18.52 4.45 1.36
N TRP A 323 17.74 4.26 2.44
CA TRP A 323 17.64 2.98 3.12
C TRP A 323 16.22 2.44 3.01
N ILE A 324 16.11 1.22 2.53
CA ILE A 324 14.83 0.60 2.17
C ILE A 324 14.68 -0.73 2.90
N GLN A 325 13.52 -0.93 3.54
CA GLN A 325 13.03 -2.25 3.97
C GLN A 325 11.77 -2.57 3.17
N THR A 326 11.73 -3.71 2.51
CA THR A 326 10.55 -4.21 1.80
C THR A 326 10.55 -5.73 1.76
N PRO A 327 9.36 -6.40 1.90
CA PRO A 327 9.31 -7.84 1.76
C PRO A 327 9.53 -8.30 0.32
N TYR A 328 9.15 -7.47 -0.65
CA TYR A 328 9.24 -7.77 -2.08
C TYR A 328 9.85 -6.59 -2.82
N TYR A 329 10.80 -6.87 -3.70
CA TYR A 329 11.46 -5.87 -4.54
C TYR A 329 11.21 -6.18 -6.01
N LEU A 330 10.10 -5.67 -6.52
CA LEU A 330 9.66 -5.77 -7.92
C LEU A 330 9.42 -4.35 -8.46
N PRO A 331 10.44 -3.50 -8.51
CA PRO A 331 10.29 -2.07 -8.76
C PRO A 331 9.84 -1.79 -10.18
N SER A 332 9.23 -0.62 -10.38
CA SER A 332 9.10 -0.04 -11.72
C SER A 332 10.47 0.38 -12.26
N ASP A 333 10.61 0.44 -13.59
CA ASP A 333 11.87 0.82 -14.24
C ASP A 333 12.35 2.22 -13.77
N VAL A 334 11.42 3.15 -13.55
CA VAL A 334 11.74 4.50 -13.08
C VAL A 334 12.40 4.48 -11.71
N LEU A 335 11.80 3.78 -10.75
CA LEU A 335 12.32 3.71 -9.38
C LEU A 335 13.62 2.89 -9.32
N ASN A 336 13.67 1.77 -10.05
CA ASN A 336 14.86 0.94 -10.13
C ASN A 336 16.06 1.72 -10.70
N SER A 337 15.85 2.45 -11.80
CA SER A 337 16.88 3.30 -12.41
C SER A 337 17.31 4.43 -11.49
N ALA A 338 16.37 5.08 -10.79
CA ALA A 338 16.69 6.16 -9.84
C ALA A 338 17.59 5.66 -8.69
N LEU A 339 17.32 4.48 -8.14
CA LEU A 339 18.14 3.86 -7.09
C LEU A 339 19.54 3.51 -7.59
N GLN A 340 19.67 2.96 -8.81
CA GLN A 340 20.96 2.67 -9.42
C GLN A 340 21.77 3.94 -9.64
N VAL A 341 21.14 4.98 -10.21
CA VAL A 341 21.79 6.29 -10.44
C VAL A 341 22.26 6.90 -9.12
N ALA A 342 21.44 6.86 -8.07
CA ALA A 342 21.82 7.36 -6.75
C ALA A 342 23.06 6.61 -6.20
N ALA A 343 23.08 5.27 -6.28
CA ALA A 343 24.22 4.48 -5.83
C ALA A 343 25.49 4.75 -6.65
N LEU A 344 25.38 4.83 -7.98
CA LEU A 344 26.49 5.19 -8.88
C LEU A 344 27.02 6.61 -8.63
N ALA A 345 26.15 7.54 -8.18
CA ALA A 345 26.53 8.90 -7.77
C ALA A 345 27.16 8.97 -6.36
N GLY A 346 27.33 7.82 -5.67
CA GLY A 346 28.01 7.75 -4.37
C GLY A 346 27.06 7.91 -3.16
N ILE A 347 25.73 7.90 -3.34
CA ILE A 347 24.76 7.88 -2.26
C ILE A 347 24.79 6.49 -1.58
N ASP A 348 24.71 6.44 -0.24
CA ASP A 348 24.63 5.18 0.51
C ASP A 348 23.25 4.54 0.34
N VAL A 349 23.09 3.68 -0.67
CA VAL A 349 21.85 2.96 -0.94
C VAL A 349 21.91 1.58 -0.33
N ARG A 350 20.96 1.28 0.59
CA ARG A 350 20.82 -0.02 1.25
C ARG A 350 19.42 -0.57 1.02
N LEU A 351 19.35 -1.81 0.55
CA LEU A 351 18.11 -2.55 0.34
C LEU A 351 18.08 -3.77 1.26
N MET A 352 17.16 -3.77 2.22
CA MET A 352 16.96 -4.87 3.15
C MET A 352 15.73 -5.69 2.74
N LEU A 353 15.94 -6.98 2.55
CA LEU A 353 14.95 -7.97 2.13
C LEU A 353 14.91 -9.12 3.16
N PRO A 354 13.83 -9.90 3.23
CA PRO A 354 13.82 -11.12 4.04
C PRO A 354 14.78 -12.15 3.45
N ALA A 355 15.53 -12.86 4.29
CA ALA A 355 16.36 -13.98 3.85
C ALA A 355 15.52 -15.18 3.38
N ARG A 356 14.26 -15.26 3.82
CA ARG A 356 13.28 -16.28 3.43
C ARG A 356 11.94 -15.60 3.15
N SER A 357 11.43 -15.77 1.94
CA SER A 357 10.15 -15.20 1.51
C SER A 357 9.00 -16.18 1.76
N ASP A 358 7.79 -15.65 1.95
CA ASP A 358 6.54 -16.41 2.03
C ASP A 358 6.03 -16.87 0.64
N SER A 359 6.61 -16.34 -0.45
CA SER A 359 6.30 -16.72 -1.83
C SER A 359 7.57 -16.98 -2.63
N LYS A 360 7.79 -18.24 -3.01
CA LYS A 360 8.95 -18.66 -3.83
C LYS A 360 8.99 -17.97 -5.21
N VAL A 361 7.83 -17.72 -5.81
CA VAL A 361 7.73 -17.09 -7.13
C VAL A 361 8.13 -15.62 -7.04
N VAL A 362 7.60 -14.90 -6.04
CA VAL A 362 7.94 -13.50 -5.79
C VAL A 362 9.40 -13.35 -5.39
N ASP A 363 9.94 -14.30 -4.61
CA ASP A 363 11.35 -14.33 -4.22
C ASP A 363 12.27 -14.42 -5.44
N LEU A 364 12.03 -15.40 -6.33
CA LEU A 364 12.80 -15.57 -7.56
C LEU A 364 12.72 -14.31 -8.45
N ALA A 365 11.53 -13.74 -8.62
CA ALA A 365 11.36 -12.53 -9.41
C ALA A 365 12.11 -11.34 -8.78
N SER A 366 12.02 -11.16 -7.45
CA SER A 366 12.72 -10.11 -6.70
C SER A 366 14.23 -10.23 -6.84
N HIS A 367 14.79 -11.44 -6.71
CA HIS A 367 16.21 -11.70 -6.87
C HIS A 367 16.74 -11.34 -8.26
N SER A 368 15.92 -11.42 -9.30
CA SER A 368 16.35 -11.08 -10.67
C SER A 368 16.75 -9.60 -10.87
N TYR A 369 16.32 -8.71 -9.98
CA TYR A 369 16.67 -7.28 -10.02
C TYR A 369 17.98 -6.97 -9.28
N LEU A 370 18.44 -7.87 -8.40
CA LEU A 370 19.57 -7.58 -7.53
C LEU A 370 20.92 -7.56 -8.26
N ASP A 371 21.07 -8.24 -9.42
CA ASP A 371 22.30 -8.21 -10.22
C ASP A 371 22.68 -6.77 -10.59
N ASP A 372 21.73 -6.03 -11.13
CA ASP A 372 21.97 -4.65 -11.60
C ASP A 372 22.10 -3.67 -10.42
N MET A 373 21.37 -3.92 -9.33
CA MET A 373 21.50 -3.12 -8.10
C MET A 373 22.88 -3.27 -7.47
N MET A 374 23.41 -4.50 -7.37
CA MET A 374 24.74 -4.74 -6.82
C MET A 374 25.84 -4.17 -7.71
N LYS A 375 25.72 -4.28 -9.05
CA LYS A 375 26.67 -3.64 -9.98
C LYS A 375 26.69 -2.14 -9.86
N ALA A 376 25.55 -1.51 -9.52
CA ALA A 376 25.46 -0.08 -9.25
C ALA A 376 26.04 0.32 -7.88
N GLY A 377 26.36 -0.63 -7.00
CA GLY A 377 26.93 -0.37 -5.68
C GLY A 377 25.90 -0.35 -4.54
N VAL A 378 24.66 -0.77 -4.79
CA VAL A 378 23.64 -0.92 -3.74
C VAL A 378 24.01 -2.05 -2.79
N LYS A 379 23.98 -1.78 -1.49
CA LYS A 379 24.22 -2.77 -0.43
C LYS A 379 22.95 -3.58 -0.18
N ILE A 380 22.98 -4.88 -0.45
CA ILE A 380 21.85 -5.79 -0.25
C ILE A 380 22.03 -6.51 1.10
N LEU A 381 21.00 -6.44 1.94
CA LEU A 381 20.95 -6.98 3.28
C LEU A 381 19.81 -8.01 3.39
N PHE A 382 20.11 -9.26 3.75
CA PHE A 382 19.10 -10.29 3.96
C PHE A 382 18.84 -10.51 5.45
N TYR A 383 17.67 -10.09 5.94
CA TYR A 383 17.24 -10.23 7.32
C TYR A 383 16.98 -11.71 7.69
N LYS A 384 17.68 -12.20 8.72
CA LYS A 384 17.70 -13.64 9.08
C LYS A 384 16.71 -14.07 10.15
N PRO A 385 16.38 -13.25 11.20
CA PRO A 385 15.64 -13.76 12.38
C PRO A 385 14.20 -14.20 12.11
N GLY A 386 13.68 -13.95 10.92
CA GLY A 386 12.32 -14.31 10.55
C GLY A 386 11.89 -13.66 9.24
N PHE A 387 10.61 -13.36 9.10
CA PHE A 387 10.09 -12.72 7.90
C PHE A 387 10.06 -11.20 8.06
N LEU A 388 10.90 -10.50 7.31
CA LEU A 388 10.87 -9.03 7.22
C LEU A 388 9.73 -8.61 6.30
N HIS A 389 8.71 -7.98 6.86
CA HIS A 389 7.55 -7.48 6.11
C HIS A 389 7.39 -5.96 6.24
N SER A 390 8.38 -5.24 6.76
CA SER A 390 8.40 -3.77 6.88
C SER A 390 8.39 -3.11 5.50
N LYS A 391 7.74 -1.96 5.40
CA LYS A 391 7.73 -1.07 4.23
C LYS A 391 8.21 0.29 4.71
N LEU A 392 9.52 0.43 4.78
CA LEU A 392 10.20 1.62 5.29
C LEU A 392 11.13 2.16 4.22
N LEU A 393 11.07 3.47 3.98
CA LEU A 393 12.02 4.21 3.17
C LEU A 393 12.54 5.39 3.99
N ILE A 394 13.85 5.48 4.14
CA ILE A 394 14.54 6.60 4.78
C ILE A 394 15.36 7.32 3.73
N ILE A 395 15.14 8.61 3.57
CA ILE A 395 15.90 9.48 2.67
C ILE A 395 16.63 10.53 3.49
N ASP A 396 17.93 10.55 3.35
CA ASP A 396 18.82 11.44 4.04
C ASP A 396 18.59 11.42 5.57
N ASP A 397 18.62 12.59 6.21
CA ASP A 397 18.49 12.70 7.66
C ASP A 397 17.12 13.25 8.10
N SER A 398 16.18 13.45 7.16
CA SER A 398 14.98 14.27 7.42
C SER A 398 13.68 13.76 6.82
N LEU A 399 13.69 12.66 6.05
CA LEU A 399 12.47 12.07 5.49
C LEU A 399 12.38 10.59 5.83
N THR A 400 11.28 10.23 6.46
CA THR A 400 10.88 8.82 6.68
C THR A 400 9.54 8.57 6.04
N VAL A 401 9.45 7.50 5.22
CA VAL A 401 8.20 7.04 4.62
C VAL A 401 7.90 5.64 5.12
N ILE A 402 6.68 5.46 5.62
CA ILE A 402 6.17 4.16 6.06
C ILE A 402 4.71 4.01 5.71
N GLY A 403 4.27 2.77 5.49
CA GLY A 403 2.87 2.49 5.27
C GLY A 403 2.59 1.06 4.85
N SER A 404 1.65 0.93 3.94
CA SER A 404 1.21 -0.37 3.45
C SER A 404 1.87 -0.78 2.13
N ALA A 405 2.46 0.16 1.37
CA ALA A 405 2.98 -0.07 0.03
C ALA A 405 4.35 -0.76 0.04
N ASN A 406 4.44 -1.92 -0.63
CA ASN A 406 5.71 -2.55 -0.96
C ASN A 406 6.41 -1.83 -2.12
N MET A 407 7.70 -2.11 -2.33
CA MET A 407 8.44 -1.69 -3.53
C MET A 407 8.14 -2.62 -4.71
N ASP A 408 6.86 -2.73 -5.09
CA ASP A 408 6.41 -3.61 -6.16
C ASP A 408 5.35 -2.99 -7.09
N PHE A 409 5.18 -3.58 -8.27
CA PHE A 409 4.20 -3.13 -9.26
C PHE A 409 2.77 -3.12 -8.71
N ARG A 410 2.41 -4.13 -7.90
CA ARG A 410 1.04 -4.21 -7.36
C ARG A 410 0.72 -3.05 -6.46
N SER A 411 1.63 -2.70 -5.56
CA SER A 411 1.44 -1.59 -4.63
C SER A 411 1.33 -0.24 -5.35
N PHE A 412 2.12 -0.04 -6.41
CA PHE A 412 2.11 1.23 -7.11
C PHE A 412 1.01 1.37 -8.18
N GLU A 413 0.53 0.26 -8.78
CA GLU A 413 -0.40 0.34 -9.92
C GLU A 413 -1.78 -0.28 -9.65
N HIS A 414 -1.90 -1.27 -8.76
CA HIS A 414 -3.11 -2.09 -8.64
C HIS A 414 -3.78 -2.03 -7.27
N ASN A 415 -3.01 -1.90 -6.20
CA ASN A 415 -3.57 -1.87 -4.86
C ASN A 415 -4.00 -0.46 -4.44
N PHE A 416 -4.94 -0.41 -3.50
CA PHE A 416 -5.15 0.77 -2.68
C PHE A 416 -4.18 0.69 -1.51
N GLU A 417 -3.27 1.65 -1.44
CA GLU A 417 -2.25 1.75 -0.42
C GLU A 417 -2.35 3.08 0.34
N VAL A 418 -1.65 3.17 1.45
CA VAL A 418 -1.50 4.42 2.20
C VAL A 418 -0.14 4.45 2.87
N ASN A 419 0.59 5.55 2.69
CA ASN A 419 1.86 5.80 3.37
C ASN A 419 1.78 7.13 4.12
N ALA A 420 2.56 7.24 5.20
CA ALA A 420 2.87 8.48 5.89
C ALA A 420 4.27 8.94 5.48
N PHE A 421 4.38 10.18 5.02
CA PHE A 421 5.63 10.87 4.73
C PHE A 421 5.90 11.81 5.90
N VAL A 422 6.92 11.53 6.70
CA VAL A 422 7.28 12.29 7.90
C VAL A 422 8.52 13.12 7.61
N TYR A 423 8.39 14.44 7.68
CA TYR A 423 9.44 15.43 7.40
C TYR A 423 10.07 15.93 8.69
N ASP A 424 10.72 15.03 9.42
CA ASP A 424 11.29 15.32 10.72
C ASP A 424 12.65 14.63 10.92
N ARG A 425 13.64 15.39 11.40
CA ARG A 425 15.02 14.90 11.57
C ARG A 425 15.16 13.96 12.76
N GLU A 426 14.55 14.30 13.88
CA GLU A 426 14.65 13.50 15.11
C GLU A 426 13.94 12.16 14.92
N PHE A 427 12.75 12.20 14.34
CA PHE A 427 12.01 11.00 13.99
C PHE A 427 12.78 10.13 12.98
N THR A 428 13.35 10.74 11.94
CA THR A 428 14.15 10.02 10.94
C THR A 428 15.40 9.40 11.55
N ALA A 429 16.06 10.09 12.50
CA ALA A 429 17.20 9.52 13.23
C ALA A 429 16.79 8.31 14.09
N ARG A 430 15.63 8.36 14.76
CA ARG A 430 15.08 7.20 15.49
C ARG A 430 14.81 6.01 14.55
N MET A 431 14.21 6.27 13.39
CA MET A 431 13.93 5.20 12.41
C MET A 431 15.19 4.67 11.75
N ALA A 432 16.22 5.52 11.58
CA ALA A 432 17.53 5.06 11.13
C ALA A 432 18.18 4.12 12.17
N GLY A 433 18.05 4.41 13.46
CA GLY A 433 18.46 3.50 14.53
C GLY A 433 17.76 2.15 14.48
N VAL A 434 16.44 2.14 14.21
CA VAL A 434 15.66 0.89 14.00
C VAL A 434 16.18 0.13 12.79
N PHE A 435 16.50 0.82 11.69
CA PHE A 435 17.06 0.17 10.50
C PHE A 435 18.43 -0.45 10.76
N GLU A 436 19.32 0.25 11.48
CA GLU A 436 20.67 -0.27 11.83
C GLU A 436 20.59 -1.46 12.80
N ASP A 437 19.66 -1.45 13.75
CA ASP A 437 19.42 -2.61 14.62
C ASP A 437 19.00 -3.83 13.78
N ASP A 438 18.03 -3.68 12.87
CA ASP A 438 17.66 -4.75 11.94
C ASP A 438 18.83 -5.17 11.04
N ALA A 439 19.66 -4.21 10.59
CA ALA A 439 20.83 -4.47 9.74
C ALA A 439 21.89 -5.31 10.46
N SER A 440 22.03 -5.15 11.79
CA SER A 440 22.95 -5.95 12.60
C SER A 440 22.58 -7.46 12.59
N HIS A 441 21.34 -7.77 12.31
CA HIS A 441 20.81 -9.14 12.20
C HIS A 441 20.77 -9.67 10.76
N CYS A 442 21.24 -8.87 9.79
CA CYS A 442 21.25 -9.24 8.39
C CYS A 442 22.53 -9.97 7.96
N HIS A 443 22.42 -10.73 6.90
CA HIS A 443 23.53 -11.14 6.07
C HIS A 443 23.73 -10.09 4.97
N ALA A 444 24.86 -9.39 4.98
CA ALA A 444 25.26 -8.51 3.89
C ALA A 444 25.73 -9.35 2.72
N LEU A 445 25.03 -9.25 1.59
CA LEU A 445 25.32 -10.03 0.41
C LEU A 445 26.60 -9.54 -0.26
N THR A 446 27.53 -10.45 -0.52
CA THR A 446 28.76 -10.13 -1.24
C THR A 446 28.64 -10.40 -2.74
N PRO A 447 29.36 -9.64 -3.60
CA PRO A 447 29.39 -9.90 -5.04
C PRO A 447 29.84 -11.34 -5.37
N GLY A 448 30.81 -11.89 -4.62
CA GLY A 448 31.30 -13.25 -4.82
C GLY A 448 30.21 -14.30 -4.62
N GLU A 449 29.47 -14.21 -3.54
CA GLU A 449 28.34 -15.11 -3.26
C GLU A 449 27.25 -14.98 -4.33
N TRP A 450 26.95 -13.76 -4.72
CA TRP A 450 25.83 -13.49 -5.63
C TRP A 450 26.10 -13.94 -7.06
N PHE A 451 27.24 -13.56 -7.63
CA PHE A 451 27.54 -13.83 -9.03
C PHE A 451 27.95 -15.29 -9.29
N ASN A 452 28.37 -16.03 -8.24
CA ASN A 452 28.73 -17.46 -8.34
C ASN A 452 27.55 -18.43 -8.12
N ARG A 453 26.30 -17.92 -7.93
CA ARG A 453 25.14 -18.78 -7.75
C ARG A 453 24.83 -19.64 -8.99
N PRO A 454 24.26 -20.86 -8.84
CA PRO A 454 24.05 -21.82 -9.92
C PRO A 454 23.27 -21.25 -11.11
N ARG A 455 23.71 -21.55 -12.33
CA ARG A 455 23.04 -21.12 -13.57
C ARG A 455 21.53 -21.46 -13.63
N PRO A 456 21.05 -22.66 -13.23
CA PRO A 456 19.61 -22.96 -13.24
C PRO A 456 18.79 -22.01 -12.37
N ARG A 457 19.31 -21.59 -11.21
CA ARG A 457 18.66 -20.61 -10.35
C ARG A 457 18.56 -19.24 -11.04
N ARG A 458 19.63 -18.77 -11.67
CA ARG A 458 19.63 -17.51 -12.44
C ARG A 458 18.62 -17.52 -13.58
N TRP A 459 18.47 -18.65 -14.27
CA TRP A 459 17.44 -18.81 -15.31
C TRP A 459 16.02 -18.77 -14.75
N ALA A 460 15.78 -19.45 -13.62
CA ALA A 460 14.49 -19.39 -12.94
C ALA A 460 14.14 -17.95 -12.50
N GLU A 461 15.10 -17.22 -11.94
CA GLU A 461 14.95 -15.81 -11.57
C GLU A 461 14.60 -14.94 -12.80
N SER A 462 15.35 -15.10 -13.92
CA SER A 462 15.09 -14.36 -15.16
C SER A 462 13.72 -14.70 -15.78
N LEU A 463 13.30 -15.95 -15.72
CA LEU A 463 11.99 -16.37 -16.17
C LEU A 463 10.88 -15.73 -15.31
N MET A 464 11.04 -15.75 -13.99
CA MET A 464 10.04 -15.14 -13.08
C MET A 464 9.98 -13.62 -13.22
N ARG A 465 11.07 -12.95 -13.62
CA ARG A 465 11.06 -11.50 -13.91
C ARG A 465 10.03 -11.12 -14.97
N VAL A 466 9.81 -11.98 -15.98
CA VAL A 466 8.81 -11.71 -17.04
C VAL A 466 7.40 -11.57 -16.45
N PHE A 467 7.13 -12.25 -15.33
CA PHE A 467 5.83 -12.21 -14.64
C PHE A 467 5.74 -11.13 -13.57
N SER A 468 6.81 -10.36 -13.31
CA SER A 468 6.81 -9.30 -12.29
C SER A 468 5.61 -8.34 -12.35
N PRO A 469 5.09 -7.93 -13.53
CA PRO A 469 3.92 -7.06 -13.61
C PRO A 469 2.61 -7.72 -13.17
N LEU A 470 2.58 -9.05 -12.99
CA LEU A 470 1.42 -9.83 -12.56
C LEU A 470 1.50 -10.26 -11.09
N LEU A 471 2.71 -10.20 -10.49
CA LEU A 471 3.04 -10.60 -9.10
C LEU A 471 2.97 -9.41 -8.10
#